data_e452703d349c2ceb019c73922c6cfaa3
#
_entry.id   e452703d349c2ceb019c73922c6cfaa3
#
_cell.length_a   1.000
_cell.length_b   1.000
_cell.length_c   1.000
_cell.angle_alpha   90.00
_cell.angle_beta   90.00
_cell.angle_gamma   90.00
#
_symmetry.space_group_name_H-M   'P 1'
#
loop_
_entity.id
_entity.type
_entity.pdbx_description
1 polymer ?
#
loop_
_entity_poly.entity_id
_entity_poly.type
_entity_poly.pdbx_seq_one_letter_code
_entity_poly.pdbx_strand_id
1 'polypeptide(L)'
;MTGAARVLVAQAETEERARVAQLLRRAGYGVRALRSGEEILATVAEKLPALVVLDIRLPGLNGYEVCRRLREDYGENLPIVFVSAERTESFDRVAGLLVGADDYIVAPFDAAELITRVRRLTERARAAAEPAPPAAAVASLTAREHEVLALLSQGYRSAEIADELFISPKTVATHIQHVIKKLGVHDRTQAVAVALGAPAAT
;
A
#
# COMPACT_ATOMS: atom_id res chain seq x y z
N MET A 1 -14.11 -11.72 15.20
CA MET A 1 -14.91 -11.40 13.99
C MET A 1 -14.12 -10.37 13.20
N THR A 2 -13.40 -10.79 12.18
CA THR A 2 -12.65 -9.89 11.29
C THR A 2 -13.67 -9.03 10.54
N GLY A 3 -13.66 -7.73 10.78
CA GLY A 3 -14.55 -6.79 10.10
C GLY A 3 -14.33 -6.84 8.57
N ALA A 4 -15.35 -6.54 7.78
CA ALA A 4 -15.28 -6.50 6.33
C ALA A 4 -14.12 -5.60 5.87
N ALA A 5 -13.30 -6.08 4.94
CA ALA A 5 -12.19 -5.29 4.38
C ALA A 5 -12.73 -3.99 3.75
N ARG A 6 -12.18 -2.85 4.18
CA ARG A 6 -12.64 -1.53 3.75
C ARG A 6 -12.05 -1.18 2.38
N VAL A 7 -12.91 -0.88 1.42
CA VAL A 7 -12.53 -0.44 0.07
C VAL A 7 -13.07 0.95 -0.18
N LEU A 8 -12.25 1.84 -0.74
CA LEU A 8 -12.69 3.15 -1.21
C LEU A 8 -12.93 3.09 -2.71
N VAL A 9 -14.01 3.72 -3.16
CA VAL A 9 -14.36 3.82 -4.58
C VAL A 9 -14.53 5.30 -4.92
N ALA A 10 -13.66 5.84 -5.77
CA ALA A 10 -13.77 7.18 -6.29
C ALA A 10 -14.04 7.17 -7.78
N GLN A 11 -15.20 7.67 -8.16
CA GLN A 11 -15.61 7.88 -9.55
C GLN A 11 -16.44 9.15 -9.66
N ALA A 12 -16.21 9.89 -10.75
CA ALA A 12 -16.94 11.13 -11.03
C ALA A 12 -18.42 10.83 -11.28
N GLU A 13 -18.69 9.85 -12.14
CA GLU A 13 -20.03 9.49 -12.56
C GLU A 13 -20.81 8.79 -11.45
N THR A 14 -22.01 9.31 -11.15
CA THR A 14 -22.81 8.84 -10.00
C THR A 14 -23.32 7.43 -10.19
N GLU A 15 -23.76 7.07 -11.39
CA GLU A 15 -24.29 5.74 -11.68
C GLU A 15 -23.19 4.67 -11.62
N GLU A 16 -22.04 4.93 -12.26
CA GLU A 16 -20.93 3.99 -12.27
C GLU A 16 -20.33 3.84 -10.86
N ARG A 17 -20.18 4.93 -10.11
CA ARG A 17 -19.78 4.90 -8.70
C ARG A 17 -20.70 4.04 -7.86
N ALA A 18 -22.03 4.20 -8.03
CA ALA A 18 -23.03 3.41 -7.31
C ALA A 18 -22.96 1.94 -7.71
N ARG A 19 -22.80 1.64 -9.00
CA ARG A 19 -22.68 0.29 -9.57
C ARG A 19 -21.46 -0.44 -8.99
N VAL A 20 -20.27 0.16 -9.08
CA VAL A 20 -19.04 -0.42 -8.55
C VAL A 20 -19.14 -0.64 -7.05
N ALA A 21 -19.63 0.35 -6.31
CA ALA A 21 -19.81 0.22 -4.86
C ALA A 21 -20.80 -0.90 -4.50
N GLN A 22 -21.88 -1.07 -5.24
CA GLN A 22 -22.86 -2.13 -5.01
C GLN A 22 -22.27 -3.52 -5.27
N LEU A 23 -21.51 -3.69 -6.37
CA LEU A 23 -20.84 -4.96 -6.70
C LEU A 23 -19.89 -5.39 -5.58
N LEU A 24 -19.07 -4.47 -5.10
CA LEU A 24 -18.11 -4.76 -4.02
C LEU A 24 -18.78 -5.02 -2.68
N ARG A 25 -19.89 -4.31 -2.36
CA ARG A 25 -20.67 -4.62 -1.14
C ARG A 25 -21.29 -6.02 -1.20
N ARG A 26 -21.83 -6.42 -2.35
CA ARG A 26 -22.35 -7.79 -2.55
C ARG A 26 -21.27 -8.85 -2.42
N ALA A 27 -20.02 -8.51 -2.73
CA ALA A 27 -18.86 -9.37 -2.55
C ALA A 27 -18.32 -9.40 -1.10
N GLY A 28 -18.95 -8.68 -0.16
CA GLY A 28 -18.61 -8.70 1.27
C GLY A 28 -17.65 -7.60 1.72
N TYR A 29 -17.34 -6.61 0.88
CA TYR A 29 -16.48 -5.49 1.25
C TYR A 29 -17.26 -4.37 1.95
N GLY A 30 -16.62 -3.70 2.92
CA GLY A 30 -17.10 -2.43 3.47
C GLY A 30 -16.73 -1.28 2.53
N VAL A 31 -17.69 -0.72 1.78
CA VAL A 31 -17.39 0.25 0.72
C VAL A 31 -17.79 1.67 1.10
N ARG A 32 -16.84 2.60 1.04
CA ARG A 32 -17.09 4.05 1.06
C ARG A 32 -16.92 4.60 -0.37
N ALA A 33 -17.99 5.20 -0.89
CA ALA A 33 -18.02 5.81 -2.22
C ALA A 33 -17.73 7.32 -2.09
N LEU A 34 -16.86 7.85 -2.93
CA LEU A 34 -16.32 9.20 -2.90
C LEU A 34 -16.41 9.82 -4.29
N ARG A 35 -16.37 11.15 -4.38
CA ARG A 35 -16.64 11.87 -5.62
C ARG A 35 -15.41 12.57 -6.20
N SER A 36 -14.38 12.80 -5.39
CA SER A 36 -13.20 13.57 -5.81
C SER A 36 -11.90 12.96 -5.29
N GLY A 37 -10.78 13.41 -5.88
CA GLY A 37 -9.46 13.00 -5.46
C GLY A 37 -9.11 13.47 -4.05
N GLU A 38 -9.56 14.67 -3.67
CA GLU A 38 -9.34 15.25 -2.35
C GLU A 38 -10.06 14.44 -1.26
N GLU A 39 -11.30 13.99 -1.54
CA GLU A 39 -12.03 13.12 -0.60
C GLU A 39 -11.31 11.78 -0.37
N ILE A 40 -10.68 11.22 -1.41
CA ILE A 40 -9.86 10.00 -1.27
C ILE A 40 -8.68 10.27 -0.36
N LEU A 41 -7.87 11.29 -0.64
CA LEU A 41 -6.67 11.59 0.15
C LEU A 41 -7.01 11.83 1.62
N ALA A 42 -8.03 12.64 1.89
CA ALA A 42 -8.51 12.88 3.25
C ALA A 42 -8.98 11.60 3.95
N THR A 43 -9.75 10.76 3.24
CA THR A 43 -10.30 9.52 3.80
C THR A 43 -9.23 8.46 4.08
N VAL A 44 -8.19 8.38 3.23
CA VAL A 44 -7.05 7.48 3.44
C VAL A 44 -6.22 7.93 4.63
N ALA A 45 -6.01 9.25 4.79
CA ALA A 45 -5.29 9.82 5.93
C ALA A 45 -6.00 9.56 7.28
N GLU A 46 -7.34 9.56 7.30
CA GLU A 46 -8.11 9.20 8.50
C GLU A 46 -7.93 7.72 8.89
N LYS A 47 -8.00 6.84 7.91
CA LYS A 47 -7.88 5.39 8.11
C LYS A 47 -7.52 4.69 6.81
N LEU A 48 -6.41 3.97 6.81
CA LEU A 48 -5.93 3.22 5.65
C LEU A 48 -6.96 2.15 5.23
N PRO A 49 -7.41 2.15 3.95
CA PRO A 49 -8.28 1.10 3.42
C PRO A 49 -7.46 -0.12 2.99
N ALA A 50 -8.13 -1.24 2.75
CA ALA A 50 -7.52 -2.43 2.18
C ALA A 50 -7.25 -2.29 0.66
N LEU A 51 -7.96 -1.38 -0.02
CA LEU A 51 -7.79 -1.11 -1.46
C LEU A 51 -8.53 0.18 -1.86
N VAL A 52 -8.01 0.87 -2.88
CA VAL A 52 -8.66 2.01 -3.55
C VAL A 52 -9.01 1.64 -4.99
N VAL A 53 -10.27 1.80 -5.36
CA VAL A 53 -10.74 1.81 -6.76
C VAL A 53 -10.83 3.26 -7.20
N LEU A 54 -10.13 3.62 -8.25
CA LEU A 54 -9.89 5.01 -8.63
C LEU A 54 -10.22 5.24 -10.10
N ASP A 55 -11.07 6.20 -10.39
CA ASP A 55 -11.25 6.69 -11.75
C ASP A 55 -10.13 7.67 -12.09
N ILE A 56 -9.72 7.67 -13.35
CA ILE A 56 -8.73 8.62 -13.85
C ILE A 56 -9.31 10.02 -13.89
N ARG A 57 -10.57 10.13 -14.31
CA ARG A 57 -11.28 11.41 -14.45
C ARG A 57 -12.08 11.75 -13.20
N LEU A 58 -11.39 12.30 -12.23
CA LEU A 58 -12.03 12.86 -11.04
C LEU A 58 -12.07 14.40 -11.14
N PRO A 59 -13.10 15.05 -10.58
CA PRO A 59 -13.10 16.49 -10.43
C PRO A 59 -11.99 16.93 -9.47
N GLY A 60 -11.39 18.10 -9.75
CA GLY A 60 -10.25 18.60 -8.99
C GLY A 60 -8.96 17.84 -9.31
N LEU A 61 -8.48 17.05 -8.38
CA LEU A 61 -7.31 16.19 -8.58
C LEU A 61 -7.69 14.95 -9.42
N ASN A 62 -7.06 14.79 -10.58
CA ASN A 62 -7.27 13.59 -11.40
C ASN A 62 -6.70 12.33 -10.74
N GLY A 63 -7.15 11.15 -11.20
CA GLY A 63 -6.77 9.87 -10.61
C GLY A 63 -5.27 9.57 -10.64
N TYR A 64 -4.55 10.01 -11.67
CA TYR A 64 -3.09 9.84 -11.74
C TYR A 64 -2.36 10.61 -10.63
N GLU A 65 -2.78 11.86 -10.40
CA GLU A 65 -2.21 12.69 -9.34
C GLU A 65 -2.51 12.13 -7.94
N VAL A 66 -3.74 11.62 -7.75
CA VAL A 66 -4.14 10.93 -6.50
C VAL A 66 -3.29 9.68 -6.29
N CYS A 67 -3.14 8.84 -7.33
CA CYS A 67 -2.31 7.63 -7.27
C CYS A 67 -0.86 7.97 -6.91
N ARG A 68 -0.25 8.97 -7.56
CA ARG A 68 1.11 9.42 -7.28
C ARG A 68 1.28 9.82 -5.82
N ARG A 69 0.38 10.65 -5.26
CA ARG A 69 0.42 11.06 -3.85
C ARG A 69 0.25 9.90 -2.90
N LEU A 70 -0.68 8.99 -3.19
CA LEU A 70 -0.84 7.78 -2.38
C LEU A 70 0.40 6.88 -2.40
N ARG A 71 1.12 6.83 -3.54
CA ARG A 71 2.40 6.11 -3.63
C ARG A 71 3.53 6.78 -2.86
N GLU A 72 3.58 8.11 -2.87
CA GLU A 72 4.56 8.88 -2.08
C GLU A 72 4.36 8.65 -0.57
N ASP A 73 3.09 8.66 -0.10
CA ASP A 73 2.77 8.55 1.32
C ASP A 73 2.75 7.10 1.84
N TYR A 74 2.24 6.15 1.04
CA TYR A 74 1.93 4.77 1.50
C TYR A 74 2.69 3.68 0.75
N GLY A 75 3.41 4.02 -0.32
CA GLY A 75 4.15 3.07 -1.15
C GLY A 75 3.24 1.99 -1.76
N GLU A 76 3.78 0.77 -1.90
CA GLU A 76 3.07 -0.38 -2.49
C GLU A 76 2.12 -1.10 -1.52
N ASN A 77 2.06 -0.67 -0.25
CA ASN A 77 1.21 -1.34 0.76
C ASN A 77 -0.27 -1.03 0.59
N LEU A 78 -0.63 0.01 -0.14
CA LEU A 78 -2.01 0.37 -0.45
C LEU A 78 -2.32 -0.04 -1.89
N PRO A 79 -3.04 -1.14 -2.14
CA PRO A 79 -3.45 -1.51 -3.49
C PRO A 79 -4.33 -0.45 -4.13
N ILE A 80 -4.02 -0.11 -5.39
CA ILE A 80 -4.76 0.86 -6.19
C ILE A 80 -5.13 0.23 -7.53
N VAL A 81 -6.42 0.24 -7.86
CA VAL A 81 -6.95 -0.24 -9.14
C VAL A 81 -7.60 0.92 -9.87
N PHE A 82 -7.16 1.20 -11.08
CA PHE A 82 -7.90 2.11 -11.95
C PHE A 82 -9.10 1.42 -12.59
N VAL A 83 -10.23 2.12 -12.62
CA VAL A 83 -11.42 1.73 -13.39
C VAL A 83 -11.80 2.92 -14.25
N SER A 84 -11.71 2.81 -15.58
CA SER A 84 -12.02 3.90 -16.50
C SER A 84 -12.81 3.44 -17.70
N ALA A 85 -13.83 4.23 -18.07
CA ALA A 85 -14.65 4.02 -19.27
C ALA A 85 -14.08 4.67 -20.54
N GLU A 86 -13.24 5.70 -20.39
CA GLU A 86 -12.84 6.54 -21.52
C GLU A 86 -11.37 6.41 -21.94
N ARG A 87 -10.55 5.84 -21.09
CA ARG A 87 -9.13 5.60 -21.35
C ARG A 87 -8.89 4.12 -21.62
N THR A 88 -9.28 3.69 -22.84
CA THR A 88 -9.29 2.27 -23.24
C THR A 88 -8.06 1.87 -24.05
N GLU A 89 -7.26 2.84 -24.52
CA GLU A 89 -6.08 2.56 -25.32
C GLU A 89 -4.98 1.88 -24.50
N SER A 90 -4.16 1.11 -25.17
CA SER A 90 -3.02 0.41 -24.51
C SER A 90 -2.08 1.37 -23.78
N PHE A 91 -1.89 2.57 -24.34
CA PHE A 91 -1.05 3.60 -23.73
C PHE A 91 -1.59 4.10 -22.39
N ASP A 92 -2.89 4.28 -22.24
CA ASP A 92 -3.51 4.73 -20.99
C ASP A 92 -3.33 3.70 -19.88
N ARG A 93 -3.44 2.41 -20.20
CA ARG A 93 -3.18 1.32 -19.24
C ARG A 93 -1.72 1.30 -18.81
N VAL A 94 -0.79 1.45 -19.75
CA VAL A 94 0.64 1.53 -19.46
C VAL A 94 0.95 2.75 -18.60
N ALA A 95 0.38 3.92 -18.91
CA ALA A 95 0.54 5.12 -18.11
C ALA A 95 0.03 4.94 -16.68
N GLY A 96 -1.15 4.32 -16.49
CA GLY A 96 -1.70 4.02 -15.16
C GLY A 96 -0.79 3.13 -14.32
N LEU A 97 -0.24 2.07 -14.91
CA LEU A 97 0.70 1.18 -14.25
C LEU A 97 2.05 1.87 -13.95
N LEU A 98 2.55 2.71 -14.86
CA LEU A 98 3.79 3.47 -14.65
C LEU A 98 3.67 4.50 -13.51
N VAL A 99 2.48 5.07 -13.28
CA VAL A 99 2.20 5.95 -12.13
C VAL A 99 2.14 5.18 -10.81
N GLY A 100 2.10 3.84 -10.89
CA GLY A 100 2.18 2.97 -9.74
C GLY A 100 0.87 2.28 -9.34
N ALA A 101 -0.14 2.23 -10.20
CA ALA A 101 -1.31 1.40 -9.94
C ALA A 101 -0.96 -0.10 -10.00
N ASP A 102 -1.65 -0.91 -9.19
CA ASP A 102 -1.46 -2.37 -9.17
C ASP A 102 -2.23 -3.09 -10.29
N ASP A 103 -3.32 -2.49 -10.75
CA ASP A 103 -4.13 -3.03 -11.85
C ASP A 103 -4.96 -1.94 -12.53
N TYR A 104 -5.48 -2.26 -13.73
CA TYR A 104 -6.29 -1.36 -14.54
C TYR A 104 -7.45 -2.13 -15.19
N ILE A 105 -8.67 -1.68 -14.99
CA ILE A 105 -9.90 -2.26 -15.53
C ILE A 105 -10.55 -1.27 -16.49
N VAL A 106 -10.84 -1.73 -17.70
CA VAL A 106 -11.53 -0.95 -18.73
C VAL A 106 -13.02 -1.23 -18.66
N ALA A 107 -13.85 -0.19 -18.55
CA ALA A 107 -15.29 -0.33 -18.66
C ALA A 107 -15.73 -0.33 -20.15
N PRO A 108 -16.77 -1.08 -20.53
CA PRO A 108 -17.57 -1.94 -19.67
C PRO A 108 -16.81 -3.22 -19.28
N PHE A 109 -16.91 -3.60 -18.03
CA PHE A 109 -16.27 -4.81 -17.46
C PHE A 109 -17.31 -5.75 -16.87
N ASP A 110 -16.96 -7.02 -16.76
CA ASP A 110 -17.75 -8.01 -16.06
C ASP A 110 -17.62 -7.83 -14.53
N ALA A 111 -18.72 -8.02 -13.81
CA ALA A 111 -18.72 -7.99 -12.35
C ALA A 111 -17.73 -8.98 -11.73
N ALA A 112 -17.61 -10.18 -12.33
CA ALA A 112 -16.67 -11.21 -11.88
C ALA A 112 -15.21 -10.76 -12.08
N GLU A 113 -14.89 -10.02 -13.13
CA GLU A 113 -13.56 -9.47 -13.37
C GLU A 113 -13.17 -8.49 -12.26
N LEU A 114 -14.00 -7.49 -11.98
CA LEU A 114 -13.76 -6.52 -10.91
C LEU A 114 -13.55 -7.21 -9.56
N ILE A 115 -14.46 -8.10 -9.18
CA ILE A 115 -14.40 -8.80 -7.89
C ILE A 115 -13.14 -9.66 -7.78
N THR A 116 -12.77 -10.38 -8.84
CA THR A 116 -11.59 -11.25 -8.85
C THR A 116 -10.30 -10.45 -8.67
N ARG A 117 -10.15 -9.33 -9.37
CA ARG A 117 -8.99 -8.45 -9.29
C ARG A 117 -8.87 -7.79 -7.92
N VAL A 118 -9.96 -7.23 -7.40
CA VAL A 118 -10.01 -6.64 -6.05
C VAL A 118 -9.67 -7.67 -4.98
N ARG A 119 -10.23 -8.89 -5.07
CA ARG A 119 -9.93 -9.98 -4.13
C ARG A 119 -8.46 -10.32 -4.14
N ARG A 120 -7.87 -10.58 -5.31
CA ARG A 120 -6.44 -10.91 -5.44
C ARG A 120 -5.54 -9.86 -4.80
N LEU A 121 -5.84 -8.59 -5.01
CA LEU A 121 -5.03 -7.50 -4.48
C LEU A 121 -5.21 -7.31 -2.98
N THR A 122 -6.44 -7.42 -2.46
CA THR A 122 -6.70 -7.34 -1.02
C THR A 122 -6.10 -8.54 -0.25
N GLU A 123 -6.14 -9.74 -0.82
CA GLU A 123 -5.51 -10.93 -0.24
C GLU A 123 -3.99 -10.81 -0.24
N ARG A 124 -3.39 -10.33 -1.35
CA ARG A 124 -1.94 -10.06 -1.44
C ARG A 124 -1.50 -9.02 -0.40
N ALA A 125 -2.22 -7.91 -0.28
CA ALA A 125 -1.91 -6.88 0.71
C ALA A 125 -2.06 -7.39 2.14
N ARG A 126 -3.10 -8.19 2.41
CA ARG A 126 -3.29 -8.83 3.71
C ARG A 126 -2.16 -9.80 4.04
N ALA A 127 -1.76 -10.66 3.10
CA ALA A 127 -0.64 -11.57 3.29
C ALA A 127 0.69 -10.84 3.53
N ALA A 128 0.88 -9.68 2.87
CA ALA A 128 2.03 -8.82 3.11
C ALA A 128 1.96 -8.06 4.45
N ALA A 129 0.76 -7.83 4.98
CA ALA A 129 0.54 -7.19 6.28
C ALA A 129 0.53 -8.18 7.46
N GLU A 130 0.33 -9.48 7.19
CA GLU A 130 0.52 -10.51 8.23
C GLU A 130 2.01 -10.59 8.55
N PRO A 131 2.40 -10.46 9.83
CA PRO A 131 3.81 -10.54 10.20
C PRO A 131 4.33 -11.91 9.76
N ALA A 132 5.26 -11.90 8.80
CA ALA A 132 5.98 -13.11 8.45
C ALA A 132 6.65 -13.68 9.72
N PRO A 133 6.80 -15.02 9.84
CA PRO A 133 7.58 -15.58 10.92
C PRO A 133 8.91 -14.81 11.04
N PRO A 134 9.41 -14.47 12.24
CA PRO A 134 10.57 -13.61 12.43
C PRO A 134 11.77 -13.97 11.53
N ALA A 135 12.02 -15.25 11.35
CA ALA A 135 13.09 -15.73 10.47
C ALA A 135 12.85 -15.41 8.98
N ALA A 136 11.61 -15.51 8.47
CA ALA A 136 11.27 -15.19 7.09
C ALA A 136 11.28 -13.67 6.84
N ALA A 137 10.84 -12.88 7.82
CA ALA A 137 10.88 -11.43 7.77
C ALA A 137 12.33 -10.91 7.71
N VAL A 138 13.23 -11.44 8.54
CA VAL A 138 14.66 -11.13 8.49
C VAL A 138 15.27 -11.55 7.14
N ALA A 139 14.93 -12.71 6.61
CA ALA A 139 15.41 -13.18 5.30
C ALA A 139 14.96 -12.29 4.11
N SER A 140 13.90 -11.49 4.27
CA SER A 140 13.40 -10.56 3.24
C SER A 140 14.14 -9.22 3.19
N LEU A 141 15.03 -8.96 4.15
CA LEU A 141 15.84 -7.74 4.17
C LEU A 141 16.87 -7.74 3.04
N THR A 142 17.14 -6.57 2.48
CA THR A 142 18.28 -6.39 1.57
C THR A 142 19.61 -6.49 2.33
N ALA A 143 20.71 -6.73 1.63
CA ALA A 143 22.05 -6.76 2.25
C ALA A 143 22.30 -5.52 3.11
N ARG A 144 21.92 -4.33 2.61
CA ARG A 144 22.11 -3.07 3.32
C ARG A 144 21.23 -2.93 4.56
N GLU A 145 19.99 -3.41 4.50
CA GLU A 145 19.08 -3.45 5.65
C GLU A 145 19.56 -4.44 6.72
N HIS A 146 20.17 -5.56 6.31
CA HIS A 146 20.83 -6.50 7.23
C HIS A 146 22.01 -5.87 7.95
N GLU A 147 22.90 -5.18 7.24
CA GLU A 147 24.03 -4.48 7.84
C GLU A 147 23.58 -3.45 8.88
N VAL A 148 22.58 -2.64 8.52
CA VAL A 148 22.00 -1.65 9.46
C VAL A 148 21.39 -2.33 10.68
N LEU A 149 20.62 -3.41 10.51
CA LEU A 149 20.00 -4.16 11.61
C LEU A 149 21.05 -4.82 12.50
N ALA A 150 22.10 -5.36 11.93
CA ALA A 150 23.21 -5.96 12.68
C ALA A 150 23.92 -4.94 13.57
N LEU A 151 24.23 -3.74 13.06
CA LEU A 151 24.84 -2.67 13.83
C LEU A 151 23.91 -2.12 14.92
N LEU A 152 22.60 -2.02 14.61
CA LEU A 152 21.58 -1.67 15.60
C LEU A 152 21.53 -2.67 16.76
N SER A 153 21.62 -3.97 16.47
CA SER A 153 21.62 -5.04 17.51
C SER A 153 22.88 -5.04 18.35
N GLN A 154 23.98 -4.48 17.86
CA GLN A 154 25.22 -4.25 18.61
C GLN A 154 25.17 -2.95 19.43
N GLY A 155 24.07 -2.17 19.35
CA GLY A 155 23.87 -0.94 20.13
C GLY A 155 24.38 0.34 19.48
N TYR A 156 24.82 0.30 18.22
CA TYR A 156 25.26 1.49 17.48
C TYR A 156 24.13 2.50 17.32
N ARG A 157 24.46 3.79 17.46
CA ARG A 157 23.56 4.90 17.17
C ARG A 157 23.55 5.22 15.68
N SER A 158 22.52 5.88 15.19
CA SER A 158 22.39 6.19 13.76
C SER A 158 23.56 6.97 13.17
N ALA A 159 24.22 7.83 13.95
CA ALA A 159 25.42 8.54 13.51
C ALA A 159 26.62 7.58 13.34
N GLU A 160 26.84 6.69 14.31
CA GLU A 160 27.90 5.69 14.28
C GLU A 160 27.72 4.68 13.14
N ILE A 161 26.45 4.29 12.86
CA ILE A 161 26.09 3.46 11.70
C ILE A 161 26.38 4.18 10.39
N ALA A 162 26.10 5.49 10.34
CA ALA A 162 26.35 6.31 9.17
C ALA A 162 27.86 6.37 8.84
N ASP A 163 28.69 6.53 9.87
CA ASP A 163 30.14 6.56 9.74
C ASP A 163 30.68 5.18 9.33
N GLU A 164 30.24 4.10 9.99
CA GLU A 164 30.67 2.72 9.70
C GLU A 164 30.31 2.28 8.27
N LEU A 165 29.13 2.67 7.81
CA LEU A 165 28.62 2.29 6.50
C LEU A 165 28.92 3.31 5.39
N PHE A 166 29.60 4.40 5.68
CA PHE A 166 29.95 5.48 4.75
C PHE A 166 28.73 6.07 4.04
N ILE A 167 27.63 6.32 4.80
CA ILE A 167 26.39 6.93 4.29
C ILE A 167 25.90 8.05 5.20
N SER A 168 24.92 8.84 4.72
CA SER A 168 24.36 9.92 5.55
C SER A 168 23.51 9.37 6.71
N PRO A 169 23.42 10.07 7.86
CA PRO A 169 22.49 9.70 8.94
C PRO A 169 21.02 9.66 8.47
N LYS A 170 20.66 10.48 7.49
CA LYS A 170 19.33 10.47 6.85
C LYS A 170 19.08 9.16 6.10
N THR A 171 20.09 8.66 5.39
CA THR A 171 20.03 7.37 4.69
C THR A 171 19.87 6.21 5.69
N VAL A 172 20.61 6.25 6.82
CA VAL A 172 20.44 5.26 7.90
C VAL A 172 19.01 5.29 8.44
N ALA A 173 18.43 6.47 8.70
CA ALA A 173 17.06 6.59 9.17
C ALA A 173 16.07 5.97 8.18
N THR A 174 16.26 6.15 6.89
CA THR A 174 15.44 5.52 5.83
C THR A 174 15.56 3.99 5.87
N HIS A 175 16.78 3.44 6.00
CA HIS A 175 16.95 1.99 6.11
C HIS A 175 16.29 1.43 7.37
N ILE A 176 16.39 2.13 8.51
CA ILE A 176 15.72 1.73 9.77
C ILE A 176 14.20 1.68 9.57
N GLN A 177 13.59 2.67 8.91
CA GLN A 177 12.16 2.66 8.61
C GLN A 177 11.77 1.48 7.71
N HIS A 178 12.57 1.15 6.71
CA HIS A 178 12.34 -0.01 5.85
C HIS A 178 12.46 -1.33 6.63
N VAL A 179 13.44 -1.45 7.52
CA VAL A 179 13.61 -2.61 8.39
C VAL A 179 12.39 -2.78 9.30
N ILE A 180 11.98 -1.72 10.02
CA ILE A 180 10.80 -1.73 10.90
C ILE A 180 9.56 -2.21 10.12
N LYS A 181 9.35 -1.66 8.92
CA LYS A 181 8.23 -2.01 8.05
C LYS A 181 8.28 -3.48 7.58
N LYS A 182 9.45 -3.96 7.12
CA LYS A 182 9.61 -5.35 6.63
C LYS A 182 9.50 -6.38 7.73
N LEU A 183 9.96 -6.06 8.94
CA LEU A 183 9.83 -6.91 10.12
C LEU A 183 8.43 -6.86 10.73
N GLY A 184 7.56 -5.93 10.32
CA GLY A 184 6.21 -5.78 10.86
C GLY A 184 6.16 -5.32 12.31
N VAL A 185 7.17 -4.56 12.75
CA VAL A 185 7.31 -4.06 14.13
C VAL A 185 7.04 -2.56 14.20
N HIS A 186 6.84 -2.03 15.41
CA HIS A 186 6.43 -0.64 15.61
C HIS A 186 7.60 0.34 15.83
N ASP A 187 8.74 -0.16 16.30
CA ASP A 187 9.90 0.67 16.61
C ASP A 187 11.23 -0.08 16.41
N ARG A 188 12.34 0.68 16.54
CA ARG A 188 13.69 0.15 16.40
C ARG A 188 14.07 -0.87 17.49
N THR A 189 13.49 -0.75 18.68
CA THR A 189 13.77 -1.66 19.81
C THR A 189 13.17 -3.03 19.54
N GLN A 190 11.95 -3.06 19.02
CA GLN A 190 11.31 -4.31 18.58
C GLN A 190 12.05 -4.93 17.38
N ALA A 191 12.55 -4.12 16.44
CA ALA A 191 13.34 -4.62 15.32
C ALA A 191 14.62 -5.33 15.81
N VAL A 192 15.30 -4.76 16.79
CA VAL A 192 16.47 -5.38 17.45
C VAL A 192 16.08 -6.65 18.19
N ALA A 193 14.96 -6.66 18.91
CA ALA A 193 14.47 -7.86 19.62
C ALA A 193 14.22 -9.02 18.64
N VAL A 194 13.58 -8.75 17.49
CA VAL A 194 13.38 -9.75 16.42
C VAL A 194 14.71 -10.26 15.88
N ALA A 195 15.70 -9.38 15.64
CA ALA A 195 17.04 -9.78 15.18
C ALA A 195 17.76 -10.69 16.17
N LEU A 196 17.53 -10.50 17.46
CA LEU A 196 18.11 -11.32 18.55
C LEU A 196 17.28 -12.58 18.86
N GLY A 197 16.25 -12.89 18.07
CA GLY A 197 15.41 -14.08 18.23
C GLY A 197 14.35 -13.98 19.32
N ALA A 198 14.10 -12.79 19.87
CA ALA A 198 13.01 -12.58 20.82
C ALA A 198 11.68 -12.45 20.07
N PRO A 199 10.56 -13.00 20.62
CA PRO A 199 9.24 -12.77 20.03
C PRO A 199 8.93 -11.27 20.07
N ALA A 200 8.36 -10.74 18.98
CA ALA A 200 7.83 -9.37 18.95
C ALA A 200 6.78 -9.23 20.06
N ALA A 201 7.04 -8.38 21.05
CA ALA A 201 6.08 -8.13 22.12
C ALA A 201 4.83 -7.46 21.51
N THR A 202 3.67 -8.06 21.76
CA THR A 202 2.35 -7.61 21.32
C THR A 202 1.99 -6.28 21.98
#